data_ecb3cec6fa646a9ca2da35b47dd9db9a
#
_entry.id   ecb3cec6fa646a9ca2da35b47dd9db9a
#
_cell.length_a   1.000
_cell.length_b   1.000
_cell.length_c   1.000
_cell.angle_alpha   90.00
_cell.angle_beta   90.00
_cell.angle_gamma   90.00
#
_symmetry.space_group_name_H-M   'P 1'
#
loop_
_entity.id
_entity.type
_entity.pdbx_description
1 polymer ?
#
loop_
_entity_poly.entity_id
_entity_poly.type
_entity_poly.pdbx_seq_one_letter_code
_entity_poly.pdbx_strand_id
1 'polypeptide(L)'
;QTYLERDLQALRAVENLADFRRLMRAAWLRIGGLLNQTEMGRDVGIVQPQVHRFLNLMEASYQAIRLPAFAVNRTRRLIKAPKLYWSDTALALFLAGETEPRGTHLENLVLMDLLAWRDVQPRRPEVLYWRTATGIEVDFVIETPRRVLPIEVKAAARVGPSDAKGLEAFLDEYPDLADGALLLHGGAETFPLTRRVLAVPWWRVC
;
A
#
# COMPACT_ATOMS: atom_id res chain seq x y z
N GLN A 1 -16.52 21.39 -5.49
CA GLN A 1 -16.60 20.77 -4.16
C GLN A 1 -16.93 19.30 -4.36
N THR A 2 -16.01 18.42 -3.97
CA THR A 2 -16.21 16.96 -4.13
C THR A 2 -17.26 16.46 -3.12
N TYR A 3 -17.94 15.34 -3.44
CA TYR A 3 -18.86 14.64 -2.55
C TYR A 3 -18.23 14.41 -1.17
N LEU A 4 -16.97 14.00 -1.17
CA LEU A 4 -16.11 13.76 -0.02
C LEU A 4 -15.97 14.98 0.91
N GLU A 5 -15.75 16.16 0.36
CA GLU A 5 -15.65 17.41 1.14
C GLU A 5 -16.97 17.76 1.80
N ARG A 6 -18.09 17.47 1.15
CA ARG A 6 -19.43 17.74 1.67
C ARG A 6 -19.77 16.84 2.85
N ASP A 7 -19.47 15.54 2.74
CA ASP A 7 -19.73 14.58 3.81
C ASP A 7 -18.86 14.82 5.04
N LEU A 8 -17.58 15.17 4.84
CA LEU A 8 -16.68 15.50 5.94
C LEU A 8 -17.07 16.82 6.63
N GLN A 9 -17.62 17.81 5.90
CA GLN A 9 -18.18 19.01 6.48
C GLN A 9 -19.44 18.73 7.30
N ALA A 10 -20.33 17.83 6.80
CA ALA A 10 -21.53 17.41 7.50
C ALA A 10 -21.24 16.73 8.85
N LEU A 11 -20.10 16.04 8.96
CA LEU A 11 -19.64 15.41 10.21
C LEU A 11 -19.08 16.42 11.24
N ARG A 12 -19.00 17.72 10.93
CA ARG A 12 -18.37 18.78 11.78
C ARG A 12 -16.97 18.39 12.29
N ALA A 13 -16.30 17.47 11.63
CA ALA A 13 -15.03 16.89 12.07
C ALA A 13 -13.82 17.72 11.61
N VAL A 14 -14.02 18.63 10.66
CA VAL A 14 -12.96 19.45 10.06
C VAL A 14 -13.19 20.92 10.37
N GLU A 15 -12.46 21.46 11.34
CA GLU A 15 -12.51 22.88 11.71
C GLU A 15 -11.84 23.77 10.65
N ASN A 16 -10.78 23.27 9.99
CA ASN A 16 -10.06 23.97 8.93
C ASN A 16 -10.05 23.14 7.64
N LEU A 17 -11.00 23.39 6.75
CA LEU A 17 -11.13 22.68 5.48
C LEU A 17 -9.97 22.97 4.52
N ALA A 18 -9.35 24.17 4.59
CA ALA A 18 -8.23 24.52 3.73
C ALA A 18 -6.98 23.68 4.08
N ASP A 19 -6.70 23.51 5.36
CA ASP A 19 -5.62 22.65 5.85
C ASP A 19 -5.88 21.20 5.51
N PHE A 20 -7.12 20.72 5.70
CA PHE A 20 -7.50 19.37 5.35
C PHE A 20 -7.26 19.07 3.86
N ARG A 21 -7.68 19.98 2.96
CA ARG A 21 -7.45 19.84 1.51
C ARG A 21 -5.96 19.80 1.16
N ARG A 22 -5.15 20.68 1.79
CA ARG A 22 -3.69 20.69 1.57
C ARG A 22 -3.06 19.37 2.00
N LEU A 23 -3.44 18.87 3.17
CA LEU A 23 -2.93 17.59 3.68
C LEU A 23 -3.38 16.42 2.79
N MET A 24 -4.65 16.36 2.40
CA MET A 24 -5.16 15.35 1.47
C MET A 24 -4.34 15.34 0.17
N ARG A 25 -4.11 16.51 -0.44
CA ARG A 25 -3.33 16.59 -1.67
C ARG A 25 -1.89 16.11 -1.48
N ALA A 26 -1.24 16.47 -0.38
CA ALA A 26 0.10 15.96 -0.06
C ALA A 26 0.11 14.45 0.16
N ALA A 27 -0.95 13.90 0.75
CA ALA A 27 -1.11 12.48 0.97
C ALA A 27 -1.33 11.70 -0.34
N TRP A 28 -2.10 12.24 -1.30
CA TRP A 28 -2.28 11.61 -2.62
C TRP A 28 -0.97 11.51 -3.40
N LEU A 29 -0.14 12.54 -3.35
CA LEU A 29 1.18 12.55 -4.00
C LEU A 29 2.16 11.52 -3.41
N ARG A 30 1.86 10.98 -2.21
CA ARG A 30 2.68 10.01 -1.48
C ARG A 30 2.09 8.60 -1.44
N ILE A 31 1.21 8.27 -2.40
CA ILE A 31 0.59 6.95 -2.53
C ILE A 31 1.68 5.85 -2.59
N GLY A 32 1.51 4.76 -1.82
CA GLY A 32 2.47 3.66 -1.71
C GLY A 32 3.72 3.97 -0.87
N GLY A 33 3.88 5.23 -0.40
CA GLY A 33 5.02 5.65 0.41
C GLY A 33 4.85 5.39 1.91
N LEU A 34 5.98 5.33 2.63
CA LEU A 34 5.97 5.30 4.09
C LEU A 34 5.37 6.58 4.67
N LEU A 35 4.46 6.42 5.62
CA LEU A 35 3.79 7.55 6.26
C LEU A 35 4.69 8.21 7.30
N ASN A 36 5.26 9.36 6.94
CA ASN A 36 5.96 10.25 7.86
C ASN A 36 5.10 11.49 8.15
N GLN A 37 4.35 11.46 9.26
CA GLN A 37 3.41 12.52 9.61
C GLN A 37 4.11 13.87 9.92
N THR A 38 5.31 13.83 10.48
CA THR A 38 6.09 15.04 10.79
C THR A 38 6.58 15.73 9.53
N GLU A 39 7.12 14.96 8.58
CA GLU A 39 7.56 15.48 7.28
C GLU A 39 6.35 16.03 6.49
N MET A 40 5.27 15.25 6.41
CA MET A 40 4.06 15.65 5.73
C MET A 40 3.49 16.98 6.31
N GLY A 41 3.48 17.11 7.63
CA GLY A 41 3.02 18.34 8.30
C GLY A 41 3.89 19.54 7.96
N ARG A 42 5.22 19.37 7.94
CA ARG A 42 6.18 20.42 7.57
C ARG A 42 5.96 20.90 6.13
N ASP A 43 5.74 19.98 5.18
CA ASP A 43 5.57 20.32 3.77
C ASP A 43 4.30 21.11 3.48
N VAL A 44 3.25 20.92 4.28
CA VAL A 44 1.97 21.61 4.10
C VAL A 44 1.71 22.71 5.15
N GLY A 45 2.63 22.94 6.09
CA GLY A 45 2.50 23.95 7.13
C GLY A 45 1.44 23.61 8.19
N ILE A 46 1.31 22.33 8.56
CA ILE A 46 0.34 21.83 9.54
C ILE A 46 1.09 21.13 10.67
N VAL A 47 0.71 21.38 11.92
CA VAL A 47 1.31 20.73 13.09
C VAL A 47 0.97 19.25 13.13
N GLN A 48 1.93 18.43 13.57
CA GLN A 48 1.83 16.96 13.56
C GLN A 48 0.55 16.41 14.26
N PRO A 49 0.08 16.92 15.40
CA PRO A 49 -1.17 16.45 16.00
C PRO A 49 -2.40 16.64 15.09
N GLN A 50 -2.45 17.73 14.32
CA GLN A 50 -3.52 17.97 13.36
C GLN A 50 -3.41 17.07 12.13
N VAL A 51 -2.19 16.79 11.65
CA VAL A 51 -1.93 15.77 10.60
C VAL A 51 -2.46 14.41 11.07
N HIS A 52 -2.12 14.00 12.29
CA HIS A 52 -2.60 12.75 12.87
C HIS A 52 -4.13 12.67 12.91
N ARG A 53 -4.79 13.75 13.37
CA ARG A 53 -6.26 13.83 13.43
C ARG A 53 -6.89 13.70 12.04
N PHE A 54 -6.36 14.40 11.06
CA PHE A 54 -6.88 14.35 9.68
C PHE A 54 -6.67 12.99 9.02
N LEU A 55 -5.52 12.37 9.21
CA LEU A 55 -5.25 11.02 8.71
C LEU A 55 -6.18 9.98 9.35
N ASN A 56 -6.44 10.09 10.66
CA ASN A 56 -7.41 9.22 11.34
C ASN A 56 -8.83 9.42 10.81
N LEU A 57 -9.19 10.65 10.49
CA LEU A 57 -10.48 10.94 9.88
C LEU A 57 -10.61 10.33 8.48
N MET A 58 -9.56 10.44 7.64
CA MET A 58 -9.54 9.83 6.31
C MET A 58 -9.63 8.29 6.39
N GLU A 59 -8.99 7.67 7.36
CA GLU A 59 -9.07 6.22 7.59
C GLU A 59 -10.45 5.81 8.11
N ALA A 60 -11.00 6.53 9.09
CA ALA A 60 -12.34 6.26 9.65
C ALA A 60 -13.47 6.48 8.63
N SER A 61 -13.24 7.34 7.63
CA SER A 61 -14.18 7.56 6.50
C SER A 61 -13.87 6.69 5.28
N TYR A 62 -13.02 5.68 5.43
CA TYR A 62 -12.63 4.75 4.35
C TYR A 62 -12.00 5.42 3.13
N GLN A 63 -11.36 6.56 3.28
CA GLN A 63 -10.68 7.25 2.19
C GLN A 63 -9.24 6.80 2.05
N ALA A 64 -8.56 6.60 3.17
CA ALA A 64 -7.18 6.19 3.25
C ALA A 64 -7.02 4.85 3.93
N ILE A 65 -5.98 4.14 3.57
CA ILE A 65 -5.60 2.83 4.11
C ILE A 65 -4.17 2.94 4.60
N ARG A 66 -3.94 2.60 5.87
CA ARG A 66 -2.61 2.44 6.43
C ARG A 66 -2.25 0.97 6.40
N LEU A 67 -1.40 0.59 5.47
CA LEU A 67 -0.92 -0.79 5.36
C LEU A 67 0.21 -1.00 6.38
N PRO A 68 0.05 -1.88 7.38
CA PRO A 68 1.05 -2.12 8.39
C PRO A 68 2.23 -2.96 7.86
N ALA A 69 3.38 -2.83 8.52
CA ALA A 69 4.57 -3.59 8.18
C ALA A 69 4.48 -5.05 8.68
N PHE A 70 4.99 -5.98 7.88
CA PHE A 70 5.25 -7.34 8.33
C PHE A 70 6.45 -7.37 9.30
N ALA A 71 6.29 -8.11 10.38
CA ALA A 71 7.36 -8.56 11.26
C ALA A 71 6.86 -9.80 12.00
N VAL A 72 7.72 -10.79 12.22
CA VAL A 72 7.37 -12.00 12.99
C VAL A 72 6.92 -11.60 14.40
N ASN A 73 7.64 -10.67 15.03
CA ASN A 73 7.19 -10.07 16.30
C ASN A 73 6.09 -9.03 16.01
N ARG A 74 4.84 -9.36 16.36
CA ARG A 74 3.67 -8.51 16.13
C ARG A 74 3.74 -7.15 16.83
N THR A 75 4.40 -7.04 17.99
CA THR A 75 4.58 -5.74 18.66
C THR A 75 5.43 -4.80 17.83
N ARG A 76 6.42 -5.32 17.09
CA ARG A 76 7.24 -4.51 16.16
C ARG A 76 6.45 -3.97 14.98
N ARG A 77 5.32 -4.57 14.61
CA ARG A 77 4.43 -4.04 13.55
C ARG A 77 3.82 -2.71 13.95
N LEU A 78 3.49 -2.56 15.25
CA LEU A 78 2.82 -1.37 15.78
C LEU A 78 3.70 -0.11 15.78
N ILE A 79 5.02 -0.29 15.82
CA ILE A 79 5.99 0.82 15.89
C ILE A 79 6.61 1.17 14.54
N LYS A 80 6.49 0.31 13.52
CA LYS A 80 6.95 0.60 12.17
C LYS A 80 5.97 1.55 11.47
N ALA A 81 6.51 2.53 10.71
CA ALA A 81 5.67 3.41 9.90
C ALA A 81 4.85 2.59 8.89
N PRO A 82 3.52 2.78 8.78
CA PRO A 82 2.72 2.14 7.74
C PRO A 82 2.99 2.77 6.37
N LYS A 83 2.66 2.06 5.29
CA LYS A 83 2.49 2.66 3.96
C LYS A 83 1.09 3.27 3.84
N LEU A 84 0.97 4.33 3.04
CA LEU A 84 -0.29 5.02 2.81
C LEU A 84 -0.83 4.72 1.41
N TYR A 85 -2.08 4.28 1.36
CA TYR A 85 -2.83 3.99 0.13
C TYR A 85 -4.22 4.63 0.17
N TRP A 86 -4.93 4.55 -0.94
CA TRP A 86 -6.26 5.13 -1.09
C TRP A 86 -7.28 4.06 -1.49
N SER A 87 -8.51 4.21 -1.01
CA SER A 87 -9.61 3.29 -1.35
C SER A 87 -10.07 3.42 -2.81
N ASP A 88 -9.81 4.55 -3.44
CA ASP A 88 -10.11 4.79 -4.86
C ASP A 88 -8.86 5.32 -5.57
N THR A 89 -8.27 4.47 -6.41
CA THR A 89 -7.04 4.79 -7.16
C THR A 89 -7.28 5.86 -8.23
N ALA A 90 -8.45 5.84 -8.89
CA ALA A 90 -8.77 6.81 -9.94
C ALA A 90 -9.03 8.20 -9.34
N LEU A 91 -9.72 8.25 -8.21
CA LEU A 91 -9.93 9.48 -7.46
C LEU A 91 -8.60 10.05 -6.95
N ALA A 92 -7.70 9.22 -6.43
CA ALA A 92 -6.38 9.64 -5.99
C ALA A 92 -5.57 10.26 -7.14
N LEU A 93 -5.56 9.64 -8.31
CA LEU A 93 -4.89 10.14 -9.51
C LEU A 93 -5.46 11.52 -9.93
N PHE A 94 -6.79 11.61 -10.02
CA PHE A 94 -7.49 12.85 -10.39
C PHE A 94 -7.20 14.01 -9.41
N LEU A 95 -7.26 13.74 -8.11
CA LEU A 95 -7.07 14.75 -7.07
C LEU A 95 -5.59 15.14 -6.89
N ALA A 96 -4.65 14.27 -7.25
CA ALA A 96 -3.23 14.61 -7.37
C ALA A 96 -2.94 15.53 -8.55
N GLY A 97 -3.86 15.62 -9.54
CA GLY A 97 -3.67 16.37 -10.78
C GLY A 97 -2.72 15.65 -11.74
N GLU A 98 -2.58 14.35 -11.61
CA GLU A 98 -1.77 13.49 -12.49
C GLU A 98 -2.63 12.95 -13.63
N THR A 99 -2.11 13.01 -14.85
CA THR A 99 -2.81 12.55 -16.06
C THR A 99 -2.46 11.11 -16.42
N GLU A 100 -1.32 10.61 -15.93
CA GLU A 100 -0.84 9.27 -16.24
C GLU A 100 -0.57 8.48 -14.93
N PRO A 101 -1.02 7.21 -14.87
CA PRO A 101 -0.78 6.36 -13.71
C PRO A 101 0.71 5.98 -13.62
N ARG A 102 1.26 6.05 -12.42
CA ARG A 102 2.59 5.52 -12.05
C ARG A 102 2.48 4.08 -11.56
N GLY A 103 3.62 3.40 -11.37
CA GLY A 103 3.66 2.05 -10.78
C GLY A 103 2.95 1.95 -9.43
N THR A 104 3.04 2.99 -8.60
CA THR A 104 2.36 3.06 -7.30
C THR A 104 0.82 3.09 -7.40
N HIS A 105 0.25 3.55 -8.52
CA HIS A 105 -1.19 3.47 -8.75
C HIS A 105 -1.64 2.05 -9.08
N LEU A 106 -0.83 1.28 -9.83
CA LEU A 106 -1.08 -0.14 -10.03
C LEU A 106 -0.94 -0.91 -8.72
N GLU A 107 0.08 -0.61 -7.92
CA GLU A 107 0.26 -1.18 -6.58
C GLU A 107 -0.98 -0.91 -5.71
N ASN A 108 -1.51 0.32 -5.71
CA ASN A 108 -2.74 0.65 -4.98
C ASN A 108 -3.97 -0.12 -5.50
N LEU A 109 -4.11 -0.29 -6.81
CA LEU A 109 -5.20 -1.05 -7.41
C LEU A 109 -5.13 -2.51 -6.96
N VAL A 110 -3.95 -3.14 -7.05
CA VAL A 110 -3.71 -4.51 -6.58
C VAL A 110 -4.02 -4.63 -5.07
N LEU A 111 -3.63 -3.63 -4.25
CA LEU A 111 -3.99 -3.63 -2.83
C LEU A 111 -5.51 -3.67 -2.63
N MET A 112 -6.26 -2.87 -3.38
CA MET A 112 -7.72 -2.83 -3.24
C MET A 112 -8.35 -4.19 -3.56
N ASP A 113 -7.87 -4.87 -4.59
CA ASP A 113 -8.35 -6.21 -4.97
C ASP A 113 -7.94 -7.26 -3.92
N LEU A 114 -6.72 -7.19 -3.38
CA LEU A 114 -6.26 -8.05 -2.28
C LEU A 114 -7.10 -7.85 -1.01
N LEU A 115 -7.49 -6.61 -0.69
CA LEU A 115 -8.35 -6.32 0.45
C LEU A 115 -9.78 -6.83 0.22
N ALA A 116 -10.33 -6.65 -0.98
CA ALA A 116 -11.64 -7.20 -1.34
C ALA A 116 -11.63 -8.74 -1.26
N TRP A 117 -10.61 -9.38 -1.83
CA TRP A 117 -10.41 -10.83 -1.72
C TRP A 117 -10.30 -11.28 -0.25
N ARG A 118 -9.49 -10.59 0.56
CA ARG A 118 -9.32 -10.87 2.00
C ARG A 118 -10.64 -10.88 2.75
N ASP A 119 -11.50 -9.91 2.44
CA ASP A 119 -12.73 -9.66 3.20
C ASP A 119 -13.81 -10.73 2.96
N VAL A 120 -13.72 -11.48 1.87
CA VAL A 120 -14.59 -12.63 1.59
C VAL A 120 -14.02 -13.97 2.07
N GLN A 121 -12.80 -14.00 2.61
CA GLN A 121 -12.21 -15.24 3.12
C GLN A 121 -12.82 -15.64 4.47
N PRO A 122 -13.13 -16.94 4.70
CA PRO A 122 -13.64 -17.43 5.99
C PRO A 122 -12.69 -17.18 7.16
N ARG A 123 -11.39 -17.22 6.91
CA ARG A 123 -10.33 -16.83 7.84
C ARG A 123 -9.59 -15.68 7.20
N ARG A 124 -9.97 -14.48 7.58
CA ARG A 124 -9.45 -13.23 7.05
C ARG A 124 -7.94 -13.14 7.23
N PRO A 125 -7.10 -13.27 6.16
CA PRO A 125 -5.66 -13.11 6.27
C PRO A 125 -5.30 -11.65 6.52
N GLU A 126 -4.09 -11.40 7.06
CA GLU A 126 -3.54 -10.06 7.12
C GLU A 126 -2.84 -9.72 5.80
N VAL A 127 -3.00 -8.49 5.32
CA VAL A 127 -2.23 -7.92 4.21
C VAL A 127 -1.30 -6.89 4.79
N LEU A 128 -0.01 -7.04 4.56
CA LEU A 128 1.08 -6.29 5.17
C LEU A 128 2.08 -5.90 4.08
N TYR A 129 3.03 -5.01 4.34
CA TYR A 129 4.21 -4.81 3.51
C TYR A 129 5.47 -5.25 4.27
N TRP A 130 6.56 -5.51 3.58
CA TRP A 130 7.84 -5.79 4.24
C TRP A 130 8.95 -4.87 3.76
N ARG A 131 9.80 -4.42 4.68
CA ARG A 131 10.94 -3.58 4.37
C ARG A 131 12.06 -3.76 5.39
N THR A 132 13.31 -3.87 4.87
CA THR A 132 14.54 -3.88 5.65
C THR A 132 14.96 -2.46 6.05
N ALA A 133 15.89 -2.36 7.01
CA ALA A 133 16.51 -1.09 7.36
C ALA A 133 17.34 -0.48 6.20
N THR A 134 17.85 -1.33 5.30
CA THR A 134 18.62 -0.93 4.12
C THR A 134 17.75 -0.53 2.92
N GLY A 135 16.42 -0.63 3.05
CA GLY A 135 15.48 -0.18 2.04
C GLY A 135 15.05 -1.23 1.01
N ILE A 136 15.48 -2.51 1.15
CA ILE A 136 14.93 -3.60 0.35
C ILE A 136 13.48 -3.81 0.80
N GLU A 137 12.55 -3.95 -0.17
CA GLU A 137 11.12 -3.92 0.07
C GLU A 137 10.41 -5.02 -0.70
N VAL A 138 9.26 -5.47 -0.15
CA VAL A 138 8.23 -6.26 -0.80
C VAL A 138 6.90 -5.54 -0.60
N ASP A 139 6.17 -5.31 -1.68
CA ASP A 139 4.97 -4.47 -1.67
C ASP A 139 3.88 -5.06 -0.78
N PHE A 140 3.61 -6.36 -0.90
CA PHE A 140 2.60 -7.03 -0.08
C PHE A 140 3.10 -8.35 0.48
N VAL A 141 2.67 -8.65 1.70
CA VAL A 141 2.84 -9.95 2.36
C VAL A 141 1.46 -10.38 2.85
N ILE A 142 0.91 -11.42 2.26
CA ILE A 142 -0.34 -12.04 2.73
C ILE A 142 0.01 -13.04 3.82
N GLU A 143 -0.42 -12.75 5.06
CA GLU A 143 -0.18 -13.61 6.21
C GLU A 143 -1.41 -14.44 6.54
N THR A 144 -1.23 -15.75 6.55
CA THR A 144 -2.16 -16.74 7.08
C THR A 144 -1.62 -17.33 8.38
N PRO A 145 -2.37 -18.11 9.17
CA PRO A 145 -1.87 -18.68 10.41
C PRO A 145 -0.64 -19.58 10.29
N ARG A 146 -0.35 -20.11 9.10
CA ARG A 146 0.74 -21.07 8.88
C ARG A 146 1.79 -20.63 7.89
N ARG A 147 1.46 -19.77 6.96
CA ARG A 147 2.30 -19.39 5.82
C ARG A 147 2.13 -17.93 5.48
N VAL A 148 3.13 -17.40 4.83
CA VAL A 148 3.08 -16.06 4.22
C VAL A 148 3.34 -16.18 2.71
N LEU A 149 2.72 -15.29 1.94
CA LEU A 149 2.94 -15.14 0.50
C LEU A 149 3.42 -13.72 0.22
N PRO A 150 4.70 -13.52 -0.10
CA PRO A 150 5.21 -12.22 -0.54
C PRO A 150 4.83 -11.96 -2.00
N ILE A 151 4.43 -10.71 -2.30
CA ILE A 151 3.98 -10.26 -3.61
C ILE A 151 4.65 -8.93 -3.93
N GLU A 152 5.24 -8.85 -5.11
CA GLU A 152 5.80 -7.62 -5.70
C GLU A 152 4.97 -7.21 -6.90
N VAL A 153 4.80 -5.91 -7.15
CA VAL A 153 4.03 -5.37 -8.26
C VAL A 153 4.92 -4.54 -9.19
N LYS A 154 4.92 -4.86 -10.47
CA LYS A 154 5.65 -4.13 -11.52
C LYS A 154 4.71 -3.75 -12.64
N ALA A 155 4.56 -2.45 -12.92
CA ALA A 155 3.75 -1.98 -14.04
C ALA A 155 4.34 -2.38 -15.42
N ALA A 156 5.61 -2.71 -15.49
CA ALA A 156 6.29 -3.10 -16.71
C ALA A 156 5.71 -4.39 -17.31
N ALA A 157 5.57 -4.44 -18.63
CA ALA A 157 5.16 -5.65 -19.35
C ALA A 157 6.25 -6.72 -19.41
N ARG A 158 7.52 -6.31 -19.28
CA ARG A 158 8.68 -7.22 -19.26
C ARG A 158 9.38 -7.11 -17.92
N VAL A 159 9.56 -8.25 -17.28
CA VAL A 159 10.24 -8.37 -15.98
C VAL A 159 11.38 -9.38 -16.07
N GLY A 160 12.39 -9.22 -15.23
CA GLY A 160 13.58 -10.06 -15.18
C GLY A 160 13.97 -10.43 -13.75
N PRO A 161 14.97 -11.31 -13.56
CA PRO A 161 15.39 -11.77 -12.22
C PRO A 161 15.78 -10.62 -11.26
N SER A 162 16.24 -9.48 -11.77
CA SER A 162 16.53 -8.29 -10.96
C SER A 162 15.33 -7.69 -10.27
N ASP A 163 14.12 -7.87 -10.85
CA ASP A 163 12.86 -7.37 -10.29
C ASP A 163 12.41 -8.20 -9.10
N ALA A 164 12.90 -9.45 -8.98
CA ALA A 164 12.60 -10.36 -7.86
C ALA A 164 13.51 -10.17 -6.64
N LYS A 165 14.44 -9.22 -6.66
CA LYS A 165 15.46 -9.05 -5.59
C LYS A 165 14.85 -8.89 -4.19
N GLY A 166 13.77 -8.13 -4.06
CA GLY A 166 13.06 -7.97 -2.79
C GLY A 166 12.41 -9.27 -2.33
N LEU A 167 11.75 -9.98 -3.25
CA LEU A 167 11.12 -11.27 -2.98
C LEU A 167 12.13 -12.33 -2.54
N GLU A 168 13.26 -12.44 -3.26
CA GLU A 168 14.31 -13.40 -2.91
C GLU A 168 14.91 -13.09 -1.53
N ALA A 169 15.18 -11.82 -1.23
CA ALA A 169 15.65 -11.41 0.09
C ALA A 169 14.65 -11.76 1.21
N PHE A 170 13.35 -11.61 0.96
CA PHE A 170 12.30 -12.02 1.89
C PHE A 170 12.31 -13.53 2.11
N LEU A 171 12.39 -14.33 1.03
CA LEU A 171 12.41 -15.79 1.09
C LEU A 171 13.67 -16.32 1.79
N ASP A 172 14.78 -15.61 1.68
CA ASP A 172 16.02 -15.95 2.40
C ASP A 172 15.94 -15.62 3.90
N GLU A 173 15.22 -14.54 4.26
CA GLU A 173 15.03 -14.15 5.68
C GLU A 173 13.99 -15.03 6.38
N TYR A 174 12.99 -15.56 5.64
CA TYR A 174 11.87 -16.32 6.21
C TYR A 174 11.63 -17.67 5.51
N PRO A 175 12.64 -18.57 5.41
CA PRO A 175 12.53 -19.82 4.66
C PRO A 175 11.48 -20.79 5.24
N ASP A 176 11.22 -20.72 6.56
CA ASP A 176 10.23 -21.58 7.23
C ASP A 176 8.78 -21.06 7.08
N LEU A 177 8.60 -19.83 6.65
CA LEU A 177 7.28 -19.19 6.53
C LEU A 177 6.78 -19.09 5.09
N ALA A 178 7.68 -18.96 4.11
CA ALA A 178 7.35 -18.77 2.69
C ALA A 178 8.07 -19.79 1.81
N ASP A 179 7.32 -20.55 1.01
CA ASP A 179 7.86 -21.54 0.06
C ASP A 179 8.12 -20.94 -1.33
N GLY A 180 7.53 -19.77 -1.62
CA GLY A 180 7.64 -19.07 -2.90
C GLY A 180 6.99 -17.69 -2.85
N ALA A 181 7.05 -16.99 -3.98
CA ALA A 181 6.59 -15.62 -4.11
C ALA A 181 5.92 -15.37 -5.47
N LEU A 182 5.13 -14.31 -5.57
CA LEU A 182 4.54 -13.81 -6.80
C LEU A 182 5.14 -12.46 -7.19
N LEU A 183 5.46 -12.31 -8.47
CA LEU A 183 5.72 -11.02 -9.07
C LEU A 183 4.60 -10.73 -10.07
N LEU A 184 3.77 -9.74 -9.75
CA LEU A 184 2.66 -9.30 -10.60
C LEU A 184 3.18 -8.28 -11.61
N HIS A 185 2.88 -8.47 -12.91
CA HIS A 185 3.42 -7.61 -13.97
C HIS A 185 2.39 -7.23 -15.03
N GLY A 186 2.70 -6.23 -15.85
CA GLY A 186 1.84 -5.74 -16.94
C GLY A 186 1.91 -6.54 -18.25
N GLY A 187 2.68 -7.62 -18.31
CA GLY A 187 2.78 -8.53 -19.48
C GLY A 187 1.63 -9.53 -19.53
N ALA A 188 1.55 -10.35 -20.57
CA ALA A 188 0.42 -11.27 -20.82
C ALA A 188 0.68 -12.71 -20.33
N GLU A 189 1.91 -13.09 -20.06
CA GLU A 189 2.30 -14.48 -19.83
C GLU A 189 2.60 -14.76 -18.36
N THR A 190 2.31 -16.00 -17.92
CA THR A 190 2.73 -16.53 -16.63
C THR A 190 3.94 -17.43 -16.84
N PHE A 191 5.02 -17.16 -16.12
CA PHE A 191 6.26 -17.92 -16.24
C PHE A 191 7.07 -17.92 -14.93
N PRO A 192 7.88 -18.97 -14.67
CA PRO A 192 8.81 -18.94 -13.56
C PRO A 192 9.90 -17.91 -13.83
N LEU A 193 9.97 -16.86 -12.99
CA LEU A 193 10.96 -15.81 -13.08
C LEU A 193 12.29 -16.24 -12.46
N THR A 194 12.20 -16.94 -11.32
CA THR A 194 13.31 -17.61 -10.64
C THR A 194 12.83 -19.00 -10.18
N ARG A 195 13.68 -19.73 -9.45
CA ARG A 195 13.29 -21.02 -8.87
C ARG A 195 12.13 -20.90 -7.85
N ARG A 196 12.02 -19.76 -7.16
CA ARG A 196 11.06 -19.51 -6.07
C ARG A 196 10.03 -18.45 -6.39
N VAL A 197 10.17 -17.72 -7.50
CA VAL A 197 9.29 -16.60 -7.87
C VAL A 197 8.58 -16.90 -9.18
N LEU A 198 7.25 -16.84 -9.16
CA LEU A 198 6.39 -16.95 -10.32
C LEU A 198 5.98 -15.54 -10.78
N ALA A 199 6.25 -15.19 -12.02
CA ALA A 199 5.74 -13.98 -12.67
C ALA A 199 4.35 -14.26 -13.22
N VAL A 200 3.37 -13.39 -12.86
CA VAL A 200 1.96 -13.54 -13.23
C VAL A 200 1.41 -12.19 -13.69
N PRO A 201 0.64 -12.11 -14.79
CA PRO A 201 -0.09 -10.90 -15.13
C PRO A 201 -1.00 -10.47 -13.97
N TRP A 202 -0.92 -9.18 -13.57
CA TRP A 202 -1.63 -8.68 -12.40
C TRP A 202 -3.15 -8.95 -12.45
N TRP A 203 -3.79 -8.85 -13.62
CA TRP A 203 -5.23 -9.11 -13.81
C TRP A 203 -5.66 -10.57 -13.71
N ARG A 204 -4.72 -11.51 -13.49
CA ARG A 204 -5.05 -12.93 -13.25
C ARG A 204 -5.16 -13.26 -11.77
N VAL A 205 -4.78 -12.35 -10.90
CA VAL A 205 -4.75 -12.53 -9.45
C VAL A 205 -5.78 -11.62 -8.78
N CYS A 206 -6.14 -10.54 -9.47
CA CYS A 206 -7.08 -9.52 -9.04
C CYS A 206 -8.37 -9.59 -9.86
#